data_aa3f666c64eacca4d6b8829e90065705
#
_entry.id   aa3f666c64eacca4d6b8829e90065705
#
_cell.length_a   1.000
_cell.length_b   1.000
_cell.length_c   1.000
_cell.angle_alpha   90.00
_cell.angle_beta   90.00
_cell.angle_gamma   90.00
#
_symmetry.space_group_name_H-M   'P 1'
#
loop_
_entity.id
_entity.type
_entity.pdbx_description
1 polymer ?
#
loop_
_entity_poly.entity_id
_entity_poly.type
_entity_poly.pdbx_seq_one_letter_code
_entity_poly.pdbx_strand_id
1 'polypeptide(L)'
;MKTFAKIMKIIPFQRWSPVCALFLALQTPAWAHAFLDHSDPKVGSTVKNSPLEIKIWYTQELEPAFSSIVVKDAQGKEVDKKDVHVDAKDKLLLEVSLPKLPAGTYTVIWHVVSVDTHRTQGRFEFTIK
;
A
#
# COMPACT_ATOMS: atom_id res chain seq x y z
N MET A 1 -56.78 -28.48 62.30
CA MET A 1 -56.36 -28.54 60.90
C MET A 1 -55.55 -27.26 60.62
N LYS A 2 -54.31 -27.43 60.46
CA LYS A 2 -53.39 -26.27 60.17
C LYS A 2 -52.97 -26.38 58.72
N THR A 3 -53.38 -25.42 57.90
CA THR A 3 -53.02 -25.32 56.49
C THR A 3 -51.68 -24.62 56.42
N PHE A 4 -50.61 -25.33 55.97
CA PHE A 4 -49.33 -24.73 55.73
C PHE A 4 -49.39 -24.16 54.34
N ALA A 5 -49.44 -22.80 54.21
CA ALA A 5 -49.23 -22.12 53.00
C ALA A 5 -47.70 -22.09 52.67
N LYS A 6 -47.31 -22.85 51.67
CA LYS A 6 -45.89 -22.86 51.18
C LYS A 6 -45.63 -21.59 50.40
N ILE A 7 -44.95 -20.69 51.05
CA ILE A 7 -44.52 -19.48 50.40
C ILE A 7 -43.36 -19.82 49.40
N MET A 8 -43.70 -19.82 48.13
CA MET A 8 -42.73 -19.98 47.07
C MET A 8 -41.99 -18.68 46.90
N LYS A 9 -40.75 -18.59 47.34
CA LYS A 9 -39.87 -17.44 47.10
C LYS A 9 -39.59 -17.39 45.61
N ILE A 10 -40.14 -16.40 44.95
CA ILE A 10 -39.79 -16.02 43.58
C ILE A 10 -38.41 -15.37 43.66
N ILE A 11 -37.39 -16.02 43.12
CA ILE A 11 -36.06 -15.46 42.95
C ILE A 11 -36.15 -14.43 41.83
N PRO A 12 -35.81 -13.17 42.07
CA PRO A 12 -35.81 -12.20 40.98
C PRO A 12 -34.75 -12.56 39.93
N PHE A 13 -35.21 -12.73 38.70
CA PHE A 13 -34.37 -12.94 37.54
C PHE A 13 -33.44 -11.75 37.41
N GLN A 14 -32.17 -11.97 37.78
CA GLN A 14 -31.12 -10.95 37.72
C GLN A 14 -30.95 -10.57 36.23
N ARG A 15 -31.39 -9.37 35.88
CA ARG A 15 -31.21 -8.78 34.56
C ARG A 15 -29.70 -8.64 34.32
N TRP A 16 -29.16 -9.55 33.55
CA TRP A 16 -27.80 -9.41 33.04
C TRP A 16 -27.81 -8.24 32.10
N SER A 17 -27.08 -7.18 32.49
CA SER A 17 -26.87 -5.99 31.68
C SER A 17 -26.18 -6.37 30.38
N PRO A 18 -26.65 -5.90 29.22
CA PRO A 18 -26.01 -6.15 27.93
C PRO A 18 -24.87 -5.16 27.72
N VAL A 19 -23.97 -5.00 28.68
CA VAL A 19 -22.82 -4.08 28.56
C VAL A 19 -21.59 -4.74 27.94
N CYS A 20 -21.56 -6.07 27.79
CA CYS A 20 -20.43 -6.78 27.19
C CYS A 20 -20.50 -6.97 25.67
N ALA A 21 -21.51 -6.49 24.97
CA ALA A 21 -21.68 -6.71 23.52
C ALA A 21 -21.18 -5.56 22.62
N LEU A 22 -20.58 -4.50 23.17
CA LEU A 22 -20.21 -3.31 22.37
C LEU A 22 -18.69 -3.15 22.15
N PHE A 23 -17.88 -4.19 22.38
CA PHE A 23 -16.42 -4.10 22.15
C PHE A 23 -15.92 -4.89 20.94
N LEU A 24 -16.82 -5.36 20.05
CA LEU A 24 -16.44 -6.24 18.94
C LEU A 24 -16.59 -5.61 17.55
N ALA A 25 -16.57 -4.30 17.39
CA ALA A 25 -16.89 -3.71 16.09
C ALA A 25 -16.05 -2.50 15.71
N LEU A 26 -14.73 -2.53 15.92
CA LEU A 26 -13.82 -1.54 15.27
C LEU A 26 -12.48 -2.21 14.98
N GLN A 27 -12.51 -3.33 14.28
CA GLN A 27 -11.36 -3.78 13.55
C GLN A 27 -11.43 -3.12 12.17
N THR A 28 -10.90 -1.89 12.08
CA THR A 28 -10.55 -1.33 10.79
C THR A 28 -9.56 -2.28 10.15
N PRO A 29 -9.77 -2.73 8.90
CA PRO A 29 -8.74 -3.49 8.22
C PRO A 29 -7.50 -2.60 8.18
N ALA A 30 -6.45 -3.00 8.86
CA ALA A 30 -5.15 -2.40 8.71
C ALA A 30 -4.71 -2.69 7.27
N TRP A 31 -4.70 -1.69 6.42
CA TRP A 31 -4.19 -1.79 5.06
C TRP A 31 -2.69 -1.96 5.16
N ALA A 32 -2.25 -3.22 5.22
CA ALA A 32 -0.86 -3.61 5.43
C ALA A 32 -0.08 -3.75 4.11
N HIS A 33 -0.58 -3.18 2.99
CA HIS A 33 0.06 -3.27 1.68
C HIS A 33 0.67 -1.93 1.28
N ALA A 34 1.87 -1.96 0.71
CA ALA A 34 2.48 -0.79 0.11
C ALA A 34 1.80 -0.49 -1.23
N PHE A 35 0.99 0.57 -1.27
CA PHE A 35 0.40 1.08 -2.50
C PHE A 35 1.17 2.29 -3.00
N LEU A 36 1.20 2.49 -4.31
CA LEU A 36 1.72 3.70 -4.91
C LEU A 36 0.88 4.89 -4.43
N ASP A 37 1.52 5.84 -3.75
CA ASP A 37 0.89 7.08 -3.30
C ASP A 37 1.00 8.15 -4.40
N HIS A 38 2.20 8.46 -4.81
CA HIS A 38 2.47 9.36 -5.94
C HIS A 38 3.80 9.03 -6.61
N SER A 39 4.06 9.63 -7.76
CA SER A 39 5.31 9.44 -8.52
C SER A 39 5.79 10.72 -9.19
N ASP A 40 7.06 10.73 -9.54
CA ASP A 40 7.69 11.74 -10.39
C ASP A 40 8.55 11.02 -11.47
N PRO A 41 8.22 11.14 -12.77
CA PRO A 41 7.06 11.83 -13.36
C PRO A 41 5.71 11.31 -12.84
N LYS A 42 4.71 12.18 -12.79
CA LYS A 42 3.35 11.79 -12.36
C LYS A 42 2.74 10.75 -13.30
N VAL A 43 1.96 9.84 -12.73
CA VAL A 43 1.21 8.84 -13.50
C VAL A 43 0.42 9.50 -14.63
N GLY A 44 0.64 9.02 -15.85
CA GLY A 44 -0.05 9.51 -17.06
C GLY A 44 0.36 10.92 -17.52
N SER A 45 1.43 11.49 -16.98
CA SER A 45 1.85 12.84 -17.30
C SER A 45 2.65 12.91 -18.60
N THR A 46 2.70 14.11 -19.17
CA THR A 46 3.58 14.47 -20.28
C THR A 46 4.59 15.50 -19.78
N VAL A 47 5.88 15.20 -19.97
CA VAL A 47 7.00 16.07 -19.61
C VAL A 47 7.73 16.57 -20.84
N LYS A 48 8.32 17.76 -20.75
CA LYS A 48 9.06 18.38 -21.88
C LYS A 48 10.51 17.90 -21.95
N ASN A 49 11.09 17.54 -20.82
CA ASN A 49 12.49 17.13 -20.71
C ASN A 49 12.55 15.69 -20.25
N SER A 50 13.57 14.97 -20.73
CA SER A 50 13.85 13.62 -20.23
C SER A 50 14.13 13.66 -18.73
N PRO A 51 13.35 12.94 -17.89
CA PRO A 51 13.65 12.87 -16.47
C PRO A 51 14.94 12.09 -16.23
N LEU A 52 15.68 12.44 -15.18
CA LEU A 52 16.93 11.75 -14.82
C LEU A 52 16.69 10.49 -14.01
N GLU A 53 15.50 10.36 -13.46
CA GLU A 53 15.13 9.26 -12.58
C GLU A 53 13.61 9.08 -12.52
N ILE A 54 13.19 7.90 -12.13
CA ILE A 54 11.80 7.63 -11.70
C ILE A 54 11.81 7.57 -10.19
N LYS A 55 10.89 8.30 -9.57
CA LYS A 55 10.64 8.30 -8.13
C LYS A 55 9.23 7.83 -7.86
N ILE A 56 9.08 6.88 -6.97
CA ILE A 56 7.75 6.39 -6.56
C ILE A 56 7.69 6.36 -5.05
N TRP A 57 6.71 7.07 -4.48
CA TRP A 57 6.41 7.04 -3.05
C TRP A 57 5.29 6.05 -2.77
N TYR A 58 5.48 5.25 -1.75
CA TYR A 58 4.54 4.23 -1.31
C TYR A 58 3.94 4.57 0.04
N THR A 59 2.84 3.93 0.38
CA THR A 59 2.12 4.14 1.65
C THR A 59 2.75 3.40 2.83
N GLN A 60 3.71 2.50 2.58
CA GLN A 60 4.40 1.68 3.58
C GLN A 60 5.89 1.64 3.28
N GLU A 61 6.70 1.45 4.32
CA GLU A 61 8.15 1.21 4.16
C GLU A 61 8.42 -0.07 3.36
N LEU A 62 9.45 -0.02 2.53
CA LEU A 62 9.79 -1.07 1.58
C LEU A 62 11.02 -1.88 2.01
N GLU A 63 11.02 -3.16 1.59
CA GLU A 63 12.20 -4.02 1.61
C GLU A 63 13.00 -3.83 0.31
N PRO A 64 14.18 -3.18 0.35
CA PRO A 64 14.92 -2.83 -0.87
C PRO A 64 15.32 -4.05 -1.69
N ALA A 65 15.71 -5.14 -1.01
CA ALA A 65 16.20 -6.36 -1.67
C ALA A 65 15.14 -7.06 -2.53
N PHE A 66 13.87 -6.79 -2.29
CA PHE A 66 12.73 -7.46 -2.95
C PHE A 66 11.83 -6.49 -3.73
N SER A 67 12.27 -5.25 -3.88
CA SER A 67 11.53 -4.21 -4.59
C SER A 67 12.24 -3.83 -5.88
N SER A 68 11.48 -3.61 -6.95
CA SER A 68 12.02 -3.30 -8.27
C SER A 68 11.18 -2.31 -9.05
N ILE A 69 11.85 -1.57 -9.94
CA ILE A 69 11.25 -0.74 -10.98
C ILE A 69 11.92 -1.12 -12.29
N VAL A 70 11.12 -1.35 -13.33
CA VAL A 70 11.57 -1.53 -14.71
C VAL A 70 10.90 -0.48 -15.57
N VAL A 71 11.66 0.24 -16.38
CA VAL A 71 11.14 1.23 -17.33
C VAL A 71 11.35 0.70 -18.75
N LYS A 72 10.29 0.64 -19.53
CA LYS A 72 10.31 0.17 -20.92
C LYS A 72 9.88 1.26 -21.87
N ASP A 73 10.51 1.28 -23.06
CA ASP A 73 10.08 2.11 -24.18
C ASP A 73 8.85 1.54 -24.91
N ALA A 74 8.39 2.22 -25.95
CA ALA A 74 7.23 1.80 -26.75
C ALA A 74 7.43 0.44 -27.46
N GLN A 75 8.68 0.00 -27.65
CA GLN A 75 9.03 -1.29 -28.23
C GLN A 75 9.19 -2.40 -27.19
N GLY A 76 8.99 -2.07 -25.91
CA GLY A 76 9.14 -3.02 -24.81
C GLY A 76 10.57 -3.25 -24.34
N LYS A 77 11.53 -2.45 -24.82
CA LYS A 77 12.92 -2.50 -24.38
C LYS A 77 13.08 -1.82 -23.03
N GLU A 78 13.79 -2.46 -22.10
CA GLU A 78 14.17 -1.86 -20.82
C GLU A 78 15.20 -0.75 -21.03
N VAL A 79 14.93 0.43 -20.48
CA VAL A 79 15.75 1.64 -20.69
C VAL A 79 16.30 2.24 -19.39
N ASP A 80 15.93 1.74 -18.22
CA ASP A 80 16.48 2.20 -16.95
C ASP A 80 17.93 1.72 -16.73
N LYS A 81 18.61 2.33 -15.77
CA LYS A 81 20.01 1.99 -15.45
C LYS A 81 20.17 0.81 -14.51
N LYS A 82 19.07 0.13 -14.12
CA LYS A 82 19.07 -1.07 -13.25
C LYS A 82 19.71 -0.84 -11.87
N ASP A 83 19.62 0.38 -11.36
CA ASP A 83 20.17 0.80 -10.08
C ASP A 83 19.09 1.07 -9.03
N VAL A 84 17.99 0.32 -9.07
CA VAL A 84 16.85 0.50 -8.16
C VAL A 84 17.31 0.48 -6.71
N HIS A 85 16.89 1.47 -5.95
CA HIS A 85 17.19 1.57 -4.52
C HIS A 85 16.09 2.32 -3.76
N VAL A 86 15.99 2.06 -2.48
CA VAL A 86 15.19 2.86 -1.54
C VAL A 86 16.04 4.02 -1.07
N ASP A 87 15.46 5.23 -1.04
CA ASP A 87 16.17 6.42 -0.58
C ASP A 87 16.67 6.25 0.86
N ALA A 88 17.90 6.70 1.13
CA ALA A 88 18.52 6.53 2.44
C ALA A 88 17.81 7.32 3.57
N LYS A 89 17.13 8.41 3.20
CA LYS A 89 16.43 9.31 4.15
C LYS A 89 14.92 9.09 4.18
N ASP A 90 14.35 8.51 3.13
CA ASP A 90 12.91 8.26 3.00
C ASP A 90 12.64 6.81 2.63
N LYS A 91 12.28 6.00 3.60
CA LYS A 91 12.00 4.57 3.43
C LYS A 91 10.76 4.25 2.61
N LEU A 92 9.96 5.26 2.29
CA LEU A 92 8.77 5.15 1.44
C LEU A 92 9.10 5.37 -0.05
N LEU A 93 10.29 5.88 -0.36
CA LEU A 93 10.70 6.29 -1.70
C LEU A 93 11.57 5.24 -2.37
N LEU A 94 11.10 4.71 -3.50
CA LEU A 94 11.85 3.83 -4.40
C LEU A 94 12.25 4.61 -5.65
N GLU A 95 13.50 4.49 -6.07
CA GLU A 95 14.08 5.25 -7.17
C GLU A 95 14.82 4.34 -8.14
N VAL A 96 14.84 4.76 -9.42
CA VAL A 96 15.71 4.20 -10.45
C VAL A 96 16.18 5.31 -11.37
N SER A 97 17.46 5.31 -11.74
CA SER A 97 18.04 6.29 -12.64
C SER A 97 17.69 5.98 -14.10
N LEU A 98 17.55 7.03 -14.88
CA LEU A 98 17.33 6.96 -16.33
C LEU A 98 18.48 7.62 -17.09
N PRO A 99 18.90 7.05 -18.24
CA PRO A 99 19.70 7.79 -19.20
C PRO A 99 18.84 8.87 -19.86
N LYS A 100 19.46 9.76 -20.63
CA LYS A 100 18.70 10.68 -21.48
C LYS A 100 17.89 9.88 -22.50
N LEU A 101 16.58 10.05 -22.46
CA LEU A 101 15.63 9.32 -23.29
C LEU A 101 15.07 10.23 -24.40
N PRO A 102 14.82 9.69 -25.61
CA PRO A 102 14.13 10.41 -26.66
C PRO A 102 12.65 10.64 -26.34
N ALA A 103 12.02 11.54 -27.08
CA ALA A 103 10.57 11.70 -27.04
C ALA A 103 9.85 10.38 -27.31
N GLY A 104 8.80 10.11 -26.58
CA GLY A 104 8.03 8.87 -26.66
C GLY A 104 7.26 8.56 -25.38
N THR A 105 6.50 7.47 -25.42
CA THR A 105 5.75 6.96 -24.26
C THR A 105 6.51 5.81 -23.61
N TYR A 106 6.66 5.89 -22.31
CA TYR A 106 7.40 4.94 -21.47
C TYR A 106 6.47 4.29 -20.45
N THR A 107 6.66 3.00 -20.23
CA THR A 107 5.92 2.23 -19.23
C THR A 107 6.81 1.94 -18.03
N VAL A 108 6.36 2.32 -16.86
CA VAL A 108 7.01 2.02 -15.58
C VAL A 108 6.29 0.84 -14.95
N ILE A 109 7.01 -0.24 -14.70
CA ILE A 109 6.49 -1.46 -14.07
C ILE A 109 7.18 -1.61 -12.72
N TRP A 110 6.42 -1.73 -11.66
CA TRP A 110 6.98 -1.86 -10.33
C TRP A 110 6.45 -3.08 -9.58
N HIS A 111 7.33 -3.69 -8.79
CA HIS A 111 7.02 -4.76 -7.86
C HIS A 111 7.68 -4.39 -6.53
N VAL A 112 6.91 -4.34 -5.46
CA VAL A 112 7.42 -3.98 -4.16
C VAL A 112 6.98 -4.97 -3.09
N VAL A 113 7.83 -5.09 -2.07
CA VAL A 113 7.54 -5.83 -0.85
C VAL A 113 7.65 -4.85 0.30
N SER A 114 6.61 -4.74 1.11
CA SER A 114 6.63 -3.94 2.32
C SER A 114 7.38 -4.67 3.45
N VAL A 115 7.82 -3.91 4.45
CA VAL A 115 8.54 -4.48 5.62
C VAL A 115 7.72 -5.52 6.38
N ASP A 116 6.40 -5.51 6.25
CA ASP A 116 5.48 -6.53 6.79
C ASP A 116 5.29 -7.75 5.85
N THR A 117 6.14 -7.88 4.81
CA THR A 117 6.20 -9.00 3.85
C THR A 117 5.07 -9.10 2.82
N HIS A 118 4.23 -8.09 2.65
CA HIS A 118 3.20 -8.07 1.62
C HIS A 118 3.75 -7.60 0.28
N ARG A 119 3.37 -8.29 -0.79
CA ARG A 119 3.78 -7.99 -2.17
C ARG A 119 2.68 -7.24 -2.89
N THR A 120 3.06 -6.15 -3.57
CA THR A 120 2.18 -5.43 -4.48
C THR A 120 2.92 -5.11 -5.78
N GLN A 121 2.16 -4.90 -6.85
CA GLN A 121 2.70 -4.59 -8.15
C GLN A 121 1.76 -3.69 -8.92
N GLY A 122 2.30 -2.97 -9.88
CA GLY A 122 1.53 -2.11 -10.75
C GLY A 122 2.34 -1.58 -11.91
N ARG A 123 1.69 -0.75 -12.71
CA ARG A 123 2.30 -0.10 -13.88
C ARG A 123 1.64 1.25 -14.13
N PHE A 124 2.41 2.16 -14.69
CA PHE A 124 1.90 3.43 -15.22
C PHE A 124 2.75 3.89 -16.41
N GLU A 125 2.25 4.87 -17.12
CA GLU A 125 2.94 5.46 -18.27
C GLU A 125 3.23 6.94 -18.02
N PHE A 126 4.26 7.44 -18.68
CA PHE A 126 4.54 8.86 -18.88
C PHE A 126 5.05 9.09 -20.29
N THR A 127 4.92 10.31 -20.79
CA THR A 127 5.33 10.69 -22.14
C THR A 127 6.33 11.83 -22.10
N ILE A 128 7.39 11.72 -22.89
CA ILE A 128 8.36 12.80 -23.17
C ILE A 128 8.01 13.40 -24.53
N LYS A 129 7.86 14.73 -24.57
CA LYS A 129 7.66 15.50 -25.81
C LYS A 129 8.93 16.13 -26.31
#